data_b157be83bed948a22f8e6466e38245fe
#
_entry.id   b157be83bed948a22f8e6466e38245fe
#
_cell.length_a   1.000
_cell.length_b   1.000
_cell.length_c   1.000
_cell.angle_alpha   90.00
_cell.angle_beta   90.00
_cell.angle_gamma   90.00
#
_symmetry.space_group_name_H-M   'P 1'
#
loop_
_entity.id
_entity.type
_entity.pdbx_description
1 polymer ?
#
loop_
_entity_poly.entity_id
_entity_poly.type
_entity_poly.pdbx_seq_one_letter_code
_entity_poly.pdbx_strand_id
1 'polypeptide(L)'
;MAGLYIHVPFCASRCIYCGFYSTVPSGGEGKGKSVEERYVDAMCHEMELRTDEEAASGGETAELTSIYLGGGTPSQLSFQSLHRLFHTIEAVYHLPFRRDMGTDRKQGCSAAPIEVTMECNPDDVTAEFARRLRSLPVNRVSMGVQTFSDERLRFLHRRHTAAEAVSAVGRLREAGIGNISVDLMFGFPGETLEEWEADIAHVLELGAEHISAYSLMYEEGTPLYRLLQAGKVREMGDELYRKMYDVLVDRLGSAGYEHYEISNFARLTPTLSDESPALKVQPSNLKFQISNLKVPSPFRSRHNSSYWHDVPYIGIGAAAHSYGNGKRSWNVADIRAYIDAIRERRLPCEEEVIDADTHYNDTVMTALRTREGIELSLLSAEYRSYLMHLAVPFLRQGLLKEDGGRLHLTRKGIYVSDSIMSELMKV
;
A
#
# COMPACT_ATOMS: atom_id res chain seq x y z
N MET A 1 -16.95 9.94 -1.80
CA MET A 1 -16.03 8.89 -2.30
C MET A 1 -15.06 8.51 -1.20
N ALA A 2 -14.81 7.21 -0.96
CA ALA A 2 -13.92 6.74 0.11
C ALA A 2 -13.15 5.48 -0.31
N GLY A 3 -12.06 5.15 0.40
CA GLY A 3 -11.40 3.85 0.34
C GLY A 3 -11.99 2.90 1.39
N LEU A 4 -12.06 1.59 1.11
CA LEU A 4 -12.38 0.56 2.10
C LEU A 4 -11.14 -0.28 2.37
N TYR A 5 -10.64 -0.25 3.60
CA TYR A 5 -9.54 -1.09 4.07
C TYR A 5 -10.06 -2.24 4.93
N ILE A 6 -9.70 -3.46 4.59
CA ILE A 6 -10.06 -4.66 5.33
C ILE A 6 -8.80 -5.23 5.98
N HIS A 7 -8.72 -5.19 7.30
CA HIS A 7 -7.59 -5.75 8.03
C HIS A 7 -7.77 -7.24 8.30
N VAL A 8 -6.88 -8.06 7.72
CA VAL A 8 -6.85 -9.51 7.92
C VAL A 8 -5.61 -9.87 8.74
N PRO A 9 -5.72 -10.06 10.06
CA PRO A 9 -4.56 -10.21 10.95
C PRO A 9 -3.92 -11.60 10.94
N PHE A 10 -4.28 -12.48 10.01
CA PHE A 10 -3.78 -13.85 9.99
C PHE A 10 -2.52 -13.99 9.15
N CYS A 11 -1.49 -14.63 9.73
CA CYS A 11 -0.27 -15.03 9.03
C CYS A 11 0.02 -16.50 9.32
N ALA A 12 0.52 -17.25 8.34
CA ALA A 12 0.96 -18.62 8.58
C ALA A 12 2.28 -18.70 9.39
N SER A 13 3.12 -17.66 9.29
CA SER A 13 4.32 -17.47 10.10
C SER A 13 4.59 -15.99 10.30
N ARG A 14 5.30 -15.63 11.36
CA ARG A 14 5.64 -14.24 11.65
C ARG A 14 7.05 -13.92 11.14
N CYS A 15 7.17 -12.92 10.29
CA CYS A 15 8.45 -12.39 9.83
C CYS A 15 9.16 -11.64 10.97
N ILE A 16 10.50 -11.68 11.01
CA ILE A 16 11.27 -11.10 12.13
C ILE A 16 11.24 -9.56 12.18
N TYR A 17 10.90 -8.90 11.08
CA TYR A 17 10.90 -7.44 10.94
C TYR A 17 9.51 -6.81 11.07
N CYS A 18 8.44 -7.64 11.05
CA CYS A 18 7.08 -7.13 10.89
C CYS A 18 6.52 -6.57 12.20
N GLY A 19 6.21 -5.27 12.20
CA GLY A 19 5.53 -4.55 13.27
C GLY A 19 4.01 -4.53 13.16
N PHE A 20 3.43 -4.98 12.04
CA PHE A 20 1.98 -4.97 11.86
C PHE A 20 1.26 -5.90 12.83
N TYR A 21 0.06 -5.46 13.25
CA TYR A 21 -0.80 -6.31 14.05
C TYR A 21 -1.18 -7.58 13.28
N SER A 22 -0.61 -8.70 13.68
CA SER A 22 -0.86 -10.00 13.06
C SER A 22 -0.74 -11.13 14.06
N THR A 23 -1.40 -12.25 13.80
CA THR A 23 -1.38 -13.45 14.63
C THR A 23 -1.20 -14.69 13.78
N VAL A 24 -0.54 -15.70 14.35
CA VAL A 24 -0.52 -17.05 13.79
C VAL A 24 -1.66 -17.82 14.46
N PRO A 25 -2.68 -18.29 13.70
CA PRO A 25 -3.77 -19.06 14.30
C PRO A 25 -3.23 -20.30 15.02
N SER A 26 -3.41 -20.39 16.32
CA SER A 26 -3.17 -21.63 17.06
C SER A 26 -4.33 -22.57 16.73
N GLY A 27 -4.02 -23.71 16.12
CA GLY A 27 -5.01 -24.76 15.81
C GLY A 27 -5.69 -25.27 17.09
N GLY A 28 -6.85 -24.71 17.38
CA GLY A 28 -7.76 -25.17 18.43
C GLY A 28 -8.95 -25.87 17.76
N GLU A 29 -8.91 -27.19 17.66
CA GLU A 29 -10.05 -28.00 17.24
C GLU A 29 -11.10 -28.03 18.37
N GLY A 30 -11.95 -26.99 18.43
CA GLY A 30 -13.20 -27.03 19.16
C GLY A 30 -14.35 -27.35 18.21
N LYS A 31 -15.42 -28.04 18.69
CA LYS A 31 -16.67 -28.16 17.93
C LYS A 31 -17.30 -26.76 17.79
N GLY A 32 -17.14 -26.12 16.64
CA GLY A 32 -17.70 -24.77 16.37
C GLY A 32 -16.97 -24.08 15.23
N LYS A 33 -17.37 -22.84 14.92
CA LYS A 33 -16.72 -22.00 13.92
C LYS A 33 -15.27 -21.73 14.32
N SER A 34 -14.35 -21.76 13.34
CA SER A 34 -12.95 -21.39 13.52
C SER A 34 -12.82 -19.92 13.96
N VAL A 35 -11.63 -19.52 14.43
CA VAL A 35 -11.37 -18.11 14.75
C VAL A 35 -11.51 -17.24 13.49
N GLU A 36 -11.03 -17.75 12.35
CA GLU A 36 -11.18 -17.09 11.05
C GLU A 36 -12.64 -16.81 10.70
N GLU A 37 -13.49 -17.84 10.76
CA GLU A 37 -14.93 -17.69 10.42
C GLU A 37 -15.63 -16.71 11.35
N ARG A 38 -15.35 -16.74 12.65
CA ARG A 38 -15.91 -15.79 13.62
C ARG A 38 -15.44 -14.36 13.36
N TYR A 39 -14.17 -14.20 12.98
CA TYR A 39 -13.60 -12.91 12.66
C TYR A 39 -14.20 -12.33 11.39
N VAL A 40 -14.34 -13.12 10.34
CA VAL A 40 -15.02 -12.71 9.10
C VAL A 40 -16.48 -12.38 9.34
N ASP A 41 -17.18 -13.16 10.18
CA ASP A 41 -18.54 -12.83 10.62
C ASP A 41 -18.59 -11.45 11.30
N ALA A 42 -17.65 -11.19 12.19
CA ALA A 42 -17.58 -9.90 12.88
C ALA A 42 -17.27 -8.74 11.90
N MET A 43 -16.34 -8.90 10.95
CA MET A 43 -16.10 -7.88 9.92
C MET A 43 -17.35 -7.57 9.08
N CYS A 44 -18.11 -8.61 8.71
CA CYS A 44 -19.37 -8.43 7.99
C CYS A 44 -20.40 -7.63 8.83
N HIS A 45 -20.54 -7.95 10.10
CA HIS A 45 -21.45 -7.21 10.99
C HIS A 45 -20.93 -5.79 11.29
N GLU A 46 -19.62 -5.56 11.37
CA GLU A 46 -19.07 -4.21 11.52
C GLU A 46 -19.46 -3.30 10.36
N MET A 47 -19.37 -3.81 9.11
CA MET A 47 -19.79 -3.03 7.93
C MET A 47 -21.26 -2.64 8.02
N GLU A 48 -22.14 -3.57 8.42
CA GLU A 48 -23.57 -3.30 8.62
C GLU A 48 -23.80 -2.26 9.74
N LEU A 49 -23.12 -2.41 10.88
CA LEU A 49 -23.25 -1.48 12.02
C LEU A 49 -22.81 -0.06 11.65
N ARG A 50 -21.69 0.10 10.95
CA ARG A 50 -21.21 1.42 10.53
C ARG A 50 -22.19 2.10 9.57
N THR A 51 -22.76 1.34 8.63
CA THR A 51 -23.76 1.88 7.70
C THR A 51 -25.06 2.25 8.42
N ASP A 52 -25.51 1.45 9.41
CA ASP A 52 -26.66 1.78 10.25
C ASP A 52 -26.44 3.08 11.03
N GLU A 53 -25.25 3.30 11.60
CA GLU A 53 -24.89 4.52 12.34
C GLU A 53 -24.81 5.74 11.43
N GLU A 54 -24.22 5.60 10.22
CA GLU A 54 -24.21 6.67 9.21
C GLU A 54 -25.63 7.07 8.80
N ALA A 55 -26.49 6.09 8.51
CA ALA A 55 -27.88 6.35 8.14
C ALA A 55 -28.67 7.00 9.29
N ALA A 56 -28.45 6.57 10.54
CA ALA A 56 -29.09 7.15 11.72
C ALA A 56 -28.69 8.62 11.96
N SER A 57 -27.47 9.01 11.56
CA SER A 57 -26.98 10.39 11.61
C SER A 57 -27.37 11.24 10.39
N GLY A 58 -28.15 10.69 9.44
CA GLY A 58 -28.58 11.38 8.23
C GLY A 58 -27.52 11.40 7.13
N GLY A 59 -26.48 10.58 7.24
CA GLY A 59 -25.44 10.39 6.23
C GLY A 59 -25.89 9.42 5.13
N GLU A 60 -25.21 9.50 3.99
CA GLU A 60 -25.37 8.54 2.89
C GLU A 60 -24.22 7.54 2.92
N THR A 61 -24.50 6.29 2.53
CA THR A 61 -23.46 5.25 2.38
C THR A 61 -22.36 5.74 1.44
N ALA A 62 -21.12 5.62 1.88
CA ALA A 62 -19.97 6.11 1.14
C ALA A 62 -19.82 5.43 -0.23
N GLU A 63 -19.66 6.20 -1.30
CA GLU A 63 -19.30 5.68 -2.61
C GLU A 63 -17.83 5.25 -2.59
N LEU A 64 -17.57 3.95 -2.79
CA LEU A 64 -16.22 3.39 -2.74
C LEU A 64 -15.47 3.57 -4.07
N THR A 65 -14.22 4.02 -3.99
CA THR A 65 -13.29 4.12 -5.13
C THR A 65 -12.25 3.01 -5.15
N SER A 66 -11.95 2.43 -3.98
CA SER A 66 -11.00 1.33 -3.84
C SER A 66 -11.36 0.44 -2.65
N ILE A 67 -10.99 -0.84 -2.76
CA ILE A 67 -11.08 -1.83 -1.70
C ILE A 67 -9.69 -2.45 -1.56
N TYR A 68 -9.17 -2.52 -0.34
CA TYR A 68 -7.85 -3.07 -0.07
C TYR A 68 -7.91 -4.07 1.09
N LEU A 69 -7.60 -5.32 0.80
CA LEU A 69 -7.43 -6.37 1.79
C LEU A 69 -5.94 -6.48 2.14
N GLY A 70 -5.60 -6.18 3.39
CA GLY A 70 -4.21 -6.13 3.84
C GLY A 70 -4.04 -6.48 5.31
N GLY A 71 -2.86 -6.19 5.86
CA GLY A 71 -2.52 -6.34 7.29
C GLY A 71 -1.57 -7.49 7.59
N GLY A 72 -2.09 -8.66 7.90
CA GLY A 72 -1.30 -9.89 8.03
C GLY A 72 -1.08 -10.53 6.66
N THR A 73 -1.97 -11.43 6.28
CA THR A 73 -1.90 -12.11 4.97
C THR A 73 -3.31 -12.50 4.51
N PRO A 74 -4.01 -11.66 3.74
CA PRO A 74 -5.35 -11.95 3.26
C PRO A 74 -5.49 -13.24 2.46
N SER A 75 -4.44 -13.66 1.75
CA SER A 75 -4.39 -14.94 1.03
C SER A 75 -4.48 -16.18 1.93
N GLN A 76 -4.36 -16.03 3.24
CA GLN A 76 -4.58 -17.11 4.22
C GLN A 76 -6.05 -17.38 4.52
N LEU A 77 -6.96 -16.46 4.15
CA LEU A 77 -8.39 -16.70 4.33
C LEU A 77 -8.89 -17.83 3.41
N SER A 78 -9.80 -18.65 3.93
CA SER A 78 -10.52 -19.62 3.13
C SER A 78 -11.33 -18.92 2.04
N PHE A 79 -11.53 -19.58 0.89
CA PHE A 79 -12.36 -19.01 -0.17
C PHE A 79 -13.82 -18.83 0.26
N GLN A 80 -14.31 -19.63 1.20
CA GLN A 80 -15.64 -19.44 1.77
C GLN A 80 -15.72 -18.10 2.52
N SER A 81 -14.71 -17.80 3.33
CA SER A 81 -14.57 -16.52 4.04
C SER A 81 -14.44 -15.34 3.08
N LEU A 82 -13.61 -15.46 2.05
CA LEU A 82 -13.46 -14.42 1.02
C LEU A 82 -14.77 -14.16 0.26
N HIS A 83 -15.46 -15.19 -0.18
CA HIS A 83 -16.77 -15.05 -0.85
C HIS A 83 -17.80 -14.38 0.05
N ARG A 84 -17.85 -14.76 1.33
CA ARG A 84 -18.75 -14.14 2.30
C ARG A 84 -18.44 -12.66 2.48
N LEU A 85 -17.16 -12.32 2.65
CA LEU A 85 -16.70 -10.94 2.82
C LEU A 85 -17.10 -10.08 1.60
N PHE A 86 -16.77 -10.53 0.39
CA PHE A 86 -17.11 -9.78 -0.82
C PHE A 86 -18.61 -9.69 -1.08
N HIS A 87 -19.37 -10.72 -0.73
CA HIS A 87 -20.83 -10.65 -0.81
C HIS A 87 -21.42 -9.58 0.13
N THR A 88 -20.88 -9.48 1.35
CA THR A 88 -21.31 -8.43 2.30
C THR A 88 -20.90 -7.04 1.80
N ILE A 89 -19.68 -6.88 1.28
CA ILE A 89 -19.22 -5.61 0.70
C ILE A 89 -20.14 -5.19 -0.46
N GLU A 90 -20.51 -6.12 -1.35
CA GLU A 90 -21.43 -5.86 -2.47
C GLU A 90 -22.79 -5.39 -1.97
N ALA A 91 -23.33 -6.05 -0.95
CA ALA A 91 -24.64 -5.75 -0.39
C ALA A 91 -24.68 -4.42 0.36
N VAL A 92 -23.70 -4.18 1.24
CA VAL A 92 -23.66 -3.00 2.12
C VAL A 92 -23.33 -1.72 1.34
N TYR A 93 -22.38 -1.78 0.39
CA TYR A 93 -21.94 -0.60 -0.38
C TYR A 93 -22.56 -0.53 -1.78
N HIS A 94 -23.56 -1.38 -2.08
CA HIS A 94 -24.30 -1.39 -3.35
C HIS A 94 -23.42 -1.49 -4.60
N LEU A 95 -22.35 -2.29 -4.53
CA LEU A 95 -21.38 -2.42 -5.60
C LEU A 95 -21.79 -3.53 -6.59
N PRO A 96 -21.92 -3.24 -7.88
CA PRO A 96 -22.14 -4.28 -8.89
C PRO A 96 -20.79 -4.97 -9.21
N PHE A 97 -20.36 -5.93 -8.41
CA PHE A 97 -19.28 -6.81 -8.84
C PHE A 97 -19.79 -7.68 -9.99
N ARG A 98 -19.36 -7.36 -11.22
CA ARG A 98 -19.77 -8.14 -12.39
C ARG A 98 -19.26 -9.58 -12.25
N ARG A 99 -20.20 -10.52 -12.11
CA ARG A 99 -19.92 -11.97 -12.12
C ARG A 99 -19.70 -12.53 -13.54
N ASP A 100 -19.96 -11.74 -14.58
CA ASP A 100 -19.81 -12.16 -15.98
C ASP A 100 -18.42 -11.80 -16.52
N MET A 101 -17.49 -12.75 -16.44
CA MET A 101 -16.27 -12.78 -17.25
C MET A 101 -16.57 -13.29 -18.68
N GLY A 102 -17.72 -12.97 -19.22
CA GLY A 102 -18.09 -13.20 -20.63
C GLY A 102 -17.72 -12.00 -21.48
N THR A 103 -17.28 -12.27 -22.69
CA THR A 103 -16.66 -11.45 -23.72
C THR A 103 -17.46 -10.24 -24.27
N ASP A 104 -18.44 -9.71 -23.56
CA ASP A 104 -19.22 -8.55 -24.01
C ASP A 104 -18.97 -7.32 -23.12
N ARG A 105 -17.94 -6.54 -23.49
CA ARG A 105 -17.87 -5.14 -23.08
C ARG A 105 -18.98 -4.35 -23.76
N LYS A 106 -20.18 -4.37 -23.21
CA LYS A 106 -21.17 -3.39 -23.62
C LYS A 106 -20.72 -2.00 -23.19
N GLN A 107 -20.38 -1.18 -24.17
CA GLN A 107 -20.15 0.25 -24.05
C GLN A 107 -21.33 0.90 -23.31
N GLY A 108 -21.10 1.55 -22.19
CA GLY A 108 -22.15 2.35 -21.55
C GLY A 108 -21.92 2.76 -20.10
N CYS A 109 -20.88 2.30 -19.40
CA CYS A 109 -20.61 2.78 -18.03
C CYS A 109 -19.26 3.54 -18.02
N SER A 110 -19.31 4.86 -17.90
CA SER A 110 -18.17 5.76 -18.01
C SER A 110 -17.28 5.83 -16.75
N ALA A 111 -17.65 5.11 -15.69
CA ALA A 111 -16.84 5.07 -14.46
C ALA A 111 -15.74 4.02 -14.57
N ALA A 112 -14.50 4.41 -14.20
CA ALA A 112 -13.40 3.47 -14.09
C ALA A 112 -13.75 2.38 -13.05
N PRO A 113 -13.41 1.10 -13.30
CA PRO A 113 -13.70 0.03 -12.37
C PRO A 113 -13.02 0.31 -11.01
N ILE A 114 -13.72 -0.08 -9.92
CA ILE A 114 -13.17 0.00 -8.56
C ILE A 114 -11.89 -0.84 -8.50
N GLU A 115 -10.83 -0.28 -7.91
CA GLU A 115 -9.62 -1.05 -7.61
C GLU A 115 -9.90 -1.96 -6.41
N VAL A 116 -9.73 -3.27 -6.59
CA VAL A 116 -9.85 -4.27 -5.53
C VAL A 116 -8.49 -4.96 -5.39
N THR A 117 -7.74 -4.55 -4.38
CA THR A 117 -6.39 -5.07 -4.09
C THR A 117 -6.45 -6.15 -3.01
N MET A 118 -5.68 -7.20 -3.18
CA MET A 118 -5.42 -8.23 -2.16
C MET A 118 -3.92 -8.43 -1.97
N GLU A 119 -3.45 -8.38 -0.73
CA GLU A 119 -2.08 -8.78 -0.38
C GLU A 119 -1.96 -10.32 -0.38
N CYS A 120 -0.87 -10.81 -0.97
CA CYS A 120 -0.57 -12.23 -1.06
C CYS A 120 0.91 -12.49 -0.74
N ASN A 121 1.18 -13.62 -0.08
CA ASN A 121 2.53 -14.17 -0.08
C ASN A 121 2.73 -15.07 -1.30
N PRO A 122 3.95 -15.15 -1.87
CA PRO A 122 4.22 -16.00 -3.04
C PRO A 122 3.85 -17.47 -2.86
N ASP A 123 4.11 -18.03 -1.68
CA ASP A 123 3.84 -19.44 -1.36
C ASP A 123 2.32 -19.74 -1.23
N ASP A 124 1.48 -18.75 -0.98
CA ASP A 124 0.02 -18.92 -0.96
C ASP A 124 -0.58 -18.94 -2.39
N VAL A 125 0.11 -18.35 -3.37
CA VAL A 125 -0.37 -18.25 -4.76
C VAL A 125 -0.11 -19.57 -5.50
N THR A 126 -0.80 -20.64 -5.09
CA THR A 126 -0.82 -21.91 -5.81
C THR A 126 -1.63 -21.79 -7.10
N ALA A 127 -1.50 -22.78 -8.02
CA ALA A 127 -2.31 -22.82 -9.24
C ALA A 127 -3.81 -22.89 -8.94
N GLU A 128 -4.21 -23.56 -7.85
CA GLU A 128 -5.59 -23.62 -7.40
C GLU A 128 -6.04 -22.26 -6.88
N PHE A 129 -5.25 -21.62 -6.01
CA PHE A 129 -5.55 -20.27 -5.48
C PHE A 129 -5.74 -19.27 -6.62
N ALA A 130 -4.78 -19.18 -7.55
CA ALA A 130 -4.83 -18.26 -8.68
C ALA A 130 -6.09 -18.49 -9.56
N ARG A 131 -6.43 -19.76 -9.83
CA ARG A 131 -7.65 -20.12 -10.58
C ARG A 131 -8.90 -19.68 -9.83
N ARG A 132 -8.99 -19.90 -8.51
CA ARG A 132 -10.14 -19.54 -7.68
C ARG A 132 -10.26 -18.03 -7.47
N LEU A 133 -9.14 -17.30 -7.47
CA LEU A 133 -9.11 -15.83 -7.36
C LEU A 133 -9.95 -15.18 -8.48
N ARG A 134 -10.04 -15.80 -9.66
CA ARG A 134 -10.90 -15.34 -10.77
C ARG A 134 -12.39 -15.26 -10.41
N SER A 135 -12.87 -15.98 -9.39
CA SER A 135 -14.25 -15.91 -8.93
C SER A 135 -14.52 -14.76 -7.96
N LEU A 136 -13.48 -14.04 -7.56
CA LEU A 136 -13.54 -12.88 -6.69
C LEU A 136 -13.38 -11.58 -7.51
N PRO A 137 -13.84 -10.44 -7.02
CA PRO A 137 -13.71 -9.16 -7.73
C PRO A 137 -12.29 -8.57 -7.70
N VAL A 138 -11.31 -9.32 -7.23
CA VAL A 138 -9.90 -8.88 -7.12
C VAL A 138 -9.34 -8.62 -8.52
N ASN A 139 -8.84 -7.40 -8.74
CA ASN A 139 -8.24 -6.97 -10.01
C ASN A 139 -6.80 -6.44 -9.85
N ARG A 140 -6.31 -6.34 -8.63
CA ARG A 140 -4.93 -6.01 -8.28
C ARG A 140 -4.43 -6.93 -7.17
N VAL A 141 -3.18 -7.40 -7.27
CA VAL A 141 -2.50 -8.17 -6.21
C VAL A 141 -1.24 -7.43 -5.80
N SER A 142 -1.02 -7.27 -4.48
CA SER A 142 0.26 -6.85 -3.91
C SER A 142 0.97 -8.06 -3.35
N MET A 143 2.15 -8.37 -3.87
CA MET A 143 2.89 -9.57 -3.52
C MET A 143 4.16 -9.25 -2.75
N GLY A 144 4.22 -9.70 -1.50
CA GLY A 144 5.38 -9.53 -0.63
C GLY A 144 6.55 -10.45 -1.03
N VAL A 145 7.29 -10.11 -2.07
CA VAL A 145 8.48 -10.86 -2.54
C VAL A 145 9.68 -10.58 -1.64
N GLN A 146 9.91 -9.34 -1.28
CA GLN A 146 10.94 -8.78 -0.41
C GLN A 146 12.34 -8.79 -1.06
N THR A 147 12.83 -9.91 -1.55
CA THR A 147 14.14 -10.10 -2.20
C THR A 147 14.12 -11.37 -3.05
N PHE A 148 15.03 -11.49 -4.01
CA PHE A 148 15.28 -12.74 -4.76
C PHE A 148 16.48 -13.53 -4.20
N SER A 149 16.98 -13.17 -3.01
CA SER A 149 17.99 -13.95 -2.28
C SER A 149 17.32 -14.93 -1.31
N ASP A 150 17.43 -16.23 -1.57
CA ASP A 150 16.91 -17.26 -0.66
C ASP A 150 17.55 -17.21 0.73
N GLU A 151 18.79 -16.71 0.84
CA GLU A 151 19.46 -16.52 2.14
C GLU A 151 18.76 -15.43 2.95
N ARG A 152 18.47 -14.28 2.32
CA ARG A 152 17.74 -13.16 2.98
C ARG A 152 16.30 -13.52 3.27
N LEU A 153 15.62 -14.25 2.38
CA LEU A 153 14.28 -14.79 2.65
C LEU A 153 14.25 -15.65 3.92
N ARG A 154 15.23 -16.56 4.08
CA ARG A 154 15.39 -17.35 5.32
C ARG A 154 15.69 -16.49 6.53
N PHE A 155 16.57 -15.49 6.39
CA PHE A 155 16.85 -14.53 7.46
C PHE A 155 15.58 -13.80 7.93
N LEU A 156 14.73 -13.36 7.00
CA LEU A 156 13.45 -12.71 7.29
C LEU A 156 12.39 -13.66 7.88
N HIS A 157 12.63 -14.96 7.93
CA HIS A 157 11.64 -16.01 8.21
C HIS A 157 10.51 -16.07 7.18
N ARG A 158 10.82 -15.76 5.90
CA ARG A 158 9.88 -15.97 4.79
C ARG A 158 9.83 -17.46 4.43
N ARG A 159 8.63 -17.92 4.04
CA ARG A 159 8.39 -19.34 3.72
C ARG A 159 8.68 -19.66 2.26
N HIS A 160 8.57 -18.67 1.38
CA HIS A 160 8.80 -18.83 -0.06
C HIS A 160 10.28 -18.68 -0.42
N THR A 161 10.61 -19.18 -1.61
CA THR A 161 11.89 -19.01 -2.32
C THR A 161 11.74 -18.00 -3.45
N ALA A 162 12.85 -17.51 -3.99
CA ALA A 162 12.87 -16.64 -5.18
C ALA A 162 12.15 -17.30 -6.38
N ALA A 163 12.38 -18.59 -6.61
CA ALA A 163 11.73 -19.34 -7.69
C ALA A 163 10.21 -19.44 -7.51
N GLU A 164 9.73 -19.59 -6.29
CA GLU A 164 8.29 -19.58 -5.99
C GLU A 164 7.66 -18.20 -6.23
N ALA A 165 8.37 -17.11 -5.91
CA ALA A 165 7.91 -15.75 -6.22
C ALA A 165 7.73 -15.53 -7.72
N VAL A 166 8.71 -15.91 -8.54
CA VAL A 166 8.61 -15.87 -10.02
C VAL A 166 7.43 -16.68 -10.52
N SER A 167 7.29 -17.92 -10.01
CA SER A 167 6.19 -18.82 -10.40
C SER A 167 4.82 -18.28 -10.00
N ALA A 168 4.72 -17.61 -8.84
CA ALA A 168 3.48 -17.00 -8.35
C ALA A 168 2.99 -15.87 -9.27
N VAL A 169 3.90 -15.00 -9.73
CA VAL A 169 3.57 -13.96 -10.71
C VAL A 169 3.05 -14.57 -12.02
N GLY A 170 3.71 -15.63 -12.52
CA GLY A 170 3.25 -16.37 -13.70
C GLY A 170 1.82 -16.90 -13.53
N ARG A 171 1.53 -17.57 -12.42
CA ARG A 171 0.19 -18.10 -12.11
C ARG A 171 -0.88 -17.02 -12.02
N LEU A 172 -0.57 -15.85 -11.45
CA LEU A 172 -1.51 -14.72 -11.41
C LEU A 172 -1.81 -14.19 -12.82
N ARG A 173 -0.80 -14.06 -13.67
CA ARG A 173 -0.99 -13.65 -15.08
C ARG A 173 -1.83 -14.63 -15.87
N GLU A 174 -1.58 -15.94 -15.73
CA GLU A 174 -2.40 -17.01 -16.32
C GLU A 174 -3.86 -16.96 -15.81
N ALA A 175 -4.05 -16.56 -14.57
CA ALA A 175 -5.37 -16.33 -14.00
C ALA A 175 -6.04 -15.01 -14.47
N GLY A 176 -5.36 -14.17 -15.27
CA GLY A 176 -5.91 -12.93 -15.81
C GLY A 176 -5.72 -11.71 -14.91
N ILE A 177 -4.92 -11.80 -13.85
CA ILE A 177 -4.56 -10.64 -13.02
C ILE A 177 -3.43 -9.90 -13.75
N GLY A 178 -3.76 -8.75 -14.32
CA GLY A 178 -2.85 -7.90 -15.10
C GLY A 178 -2.28 -6.70 -14.34
N ASN A 179 -2.67 -6.50 -13.08
CA ASN A 179 -2.13 -5.44 -12.22
C ASN A 179 -1.49 -6.08 -10.98
N ILE A 180 -0.18 -6.29 -11.05
CA ILE A 180 0.59 -6.94 -9.99
C ILE A 180 1.60 -5.94 -9.44
N SER A 181 1.52 -5.69 -8.12
CA SER A 181 2.53 -5.00 -7.34
C SER A 181 3.50 -6.01 -6.76
N VAL A 182 4.78 -5.71 -6.81
CA VAL A 182 5.84 -6.48 -6.14
C VAL A 182 6.46 -5.60 -5.07
N ASP A 183 6.46 -6.10 -3.83
CA ASP A 183 7.08 -5.42 -2.72
C ASP A 183 8.51 -5.96 -2.55
N LEU A 184 9.49 -5.05 -2.61
CA LEU A 184 10.91 -5.31 -2.40
C LEU A 184 11.38 -4.63 -1.11
N MET A 185 12.44 -5.18 -0.54
CA MET A 185 13.16 -4.57 0.58
C MET A 185 14.64 -4.47 0.25
N PHE A 186 15.29 -3.42 0.76
CA PHE A 186 16.73 -3.23 0.67
C PHE A 186 17.28 -2.72 2.01
N GLY A 187 18.60 -2.70 2.15
CA GLY A 187 19.23 -2.29 3.40
C GLY A 187 19.39 -3.43 4.40
N PHE A 188 19.46 -4.67 3.91
CA PHE A 188 19.72 -5.83 4.80
C PHE A 188 21.11 -5.75 5.42
N PRO A 189 21.30 -6.35 6.62
CA PRO A 189 22.62 -6.48 7.20
C PRO A 189 23.59 -7.14 6.21
N GLY A 190 24.69 -6.44 5.89
CA GLY A 190 25.74 -6.94 4.99
C GLY A 190 25.38 -6.98 3.50
N GLU A 191 24.25 -6.42 3.10
CA GLU A 191 23.86 -6.31 1.69
C GLU A 191 24.83 -5.41 0.91
N THR A 192 25.21 -5.86 -0.29
CA THR A 192 26.02 -5.07 -1.21
C THR A 192 25.17 -4.36 -2.25
N LEU A 193 25.76 -3.37 -2.93
CA LEU A 193 25.06 -2.66 -4.00
C LEU A 193 24.76 -3.58 -5.18
N GLU A 194 25.68 -4.49 -5.51
CA GLU A 194 25.55 -5.45 -6.60
C GLU A 194 24.40 -6.43 -6.36
N GLU A 195 24.22 -6.88 -5.12
CA GLU A 195 23.10 -7.76 -4.75
C GLU A 195 21.76 -7.04 -4.87
N TRP A 196 21.69 -5.77 -4.45
CA TRP A 196 20.50 -4.94 -4.64
C TRP A 196 20.20 -4.68 -6.13
N GLU A 197 21.23 -4.40 -6.94
CA GLU A 197 21.06 -4.26 -8.40
C GLU A 197 20.53 -5.56 -9.05
N ALA A 198 20.92 -6.71 -8.54
CA ALA A 198 20.39 -8.00 -9.01
C ALA A 198 18.89 -8.15 -8.66
N ASP A 199 18.47 -7.77 -7.44
CA ASP A 199 17.04 -7.78 -7.06
C ASP A 199 16.21 -6.82 -7.96
N ILE A 200 16.73 -5.63 -8.26
CA ILE A 200 16.09 -4.71 -9.21
C ILE A 200 16.00 -5.33 -10.62
N ALA A 201 17.04 -5.99 -11.10
CA ALA A 201 17.03 -6.65 -12.40
C ALA A 201 15.96 -7.75 -12.45
N HIS A 202 15.88 -8.60 -11.43
CA HIS A 202 14.87 -9.66 -11.35
C HIS A 202 13.43 -9.12 -11.35
N VAL A 203 13.12 -8.05 -10.59
CA VAL A 203 11.76 -7.48 -10.60
C VAL A 203 11.41 -6.85 -11.94
N LEU A 204 12.38 -6.26 -12.64
CA LEU A 204 12.18 -5.74 -13.99
C LEU A 204 11.91 -6.86 -15.00
N GLU A 205 12.60 -8.00 -14.89
CA GLU A 205 12.35 -9.20 -15.72
C GLU A 205 10.94 -9.78 -15.49
N LEU A 206 10.42 -9.72 -14.26
CA LEU A 206 9.04 -10.10 -13.98
C LEU A 206 8.01 -9.22 -14.67
N GLY A 207 8.38 -8.00 -15.06
CA GLY A 207 7.52 -7.04 -15.73
C GLY A 207 6.32 -6.62 -14.88
N ALA A 208 6.50 -6.46 -13.56
CA ALA A 208 5.46 -6.01 -12.64
C ALA A 208 4.90 -4.65 -13.07
N GLU A 209 3.62 -4.41 -12.88
CA GLU A 209 2.97 -3.13 -13.19
C GLU A 209 3.29 -2.07 -12.15
N HIS A 210 3.59 -2.51 -10.93
CA HIS A 210 3.88 -1.65 -9.81
C HIS A 210 4.99 -2.29 -8.95
N ILE A 211 5.84 -1.45 -8.37
CA ILE A 211 6.91 -1.86 -7.47
C ILE A 211 6.86 -0.97 -6.24
N SER A 212 6.76 -1.58 -5.06
CA SER A 212 6.98 -0.91 -3.79
C SER A 212 8.35 -1.34 -3.26
N ALA A 213 9.23 -0.39 -2.98
CA ALA A 213 10.56 -0.69 -2.47
C ALA A 213 10.80 0.04 -1.13
N TYR A 214 10.91 -0.72 -0.07
CA TYR A 214 11.04 -0.23 1.30
C TYR A 214 12.43 -0.53 1.83
N SER A 215 12.93 0.35 2.68
CA SER A 215 14.10 0.01 3.49
C SER A 215 13.73 -0.96 4.60
N LEU A 216 14.64 -1.85 4.95
CA LEU A 216 14.49 -2.69 6.14
C LEU A 216 14.55 -1.81 7.39
N MET A 217 13.44 -1.74 8.12
CA MET A 217 13.35 -0.98 9.37
C MET A 217 13.52 -1.89 10.57
N TYR A 218 14.15 -1.35 11.62
CA TYR A 218 14.39 -2.03 12.89
C TYR A 218 13.41 -1.51 13.94
N GLU A 219 12.14 -1.89 13.79
CA GLU A 219 11.07 -1.42 14.68
C GLU A 219 11.13 -2.05 16.06
N GLU A 220 10.97 -1.22 17.09
CA GLU A 220 10.92 -1.67 18.48
C GLU A 220 9.85 -2.75 18.67
N GLY A 221 10.13 -3.73 19.52
CA GLY A 221 9.26 -4.86 19.78
C GLY A 221 9.42 -6.03 18.80
N THR A 222 10.06 -5.82 17.63
CA THR A 222 10.30 -6.91 16.67
C THR A 222 11.47 -7.82 17.05
N PRO A 223 11.50 -9.08 16.56
CA PRO A 223 12.68 -9.93 16.73
C PRO A 223 13.95 -9.33 16.09
N LEU A 224 13.82 -8.64 14.94
CA LEU A 224 14.94 -7.99 14.26
C LEU A 224 15.55 -6.88 15.13
N TYR A 225 14.73 -6.05 15.75
CA TYR A 225 15.20 -5.03 16.70
C TYR A 225 15.99 -5.63 17.87
N ARG A 226 15.51 -6.76 18.41
CA ARG A 226 16.25 -7.48 19.47
C ARG A 226 17.61 -8.00 18.99
N LEU A 227 17.74 -8.44 17.73
CA LEU A 227 19.02 -8.82 17.14
C LEU A 227 19.98 -7.63 17.02
N LEU A 228 19.46 -6.45 16.65
CA LEU A 228 20.23 -5.20 16.60
C LEU A 228 20.73 -4.81 17.99
N GLN A 229 19.84 -4.78 18.99
CA GLN A 229 20.21 -4.46 20.38
C GLN A 229 21.22 -5.44 20.96
N ALA A 230 21.19 -6.69 20.56
CA ALA A 230 22.14 -7.72 20.96
C ALA A 230 23.48 -7.66 20.17
N GLY A 231 23.63 -6.71 19.24
CA GLY A 231 24.83 -6.57 18.41
C GLY A 231 25.03 -7.73 17.41
N LYS A 232 24.00 -8.55 17.15
CA LYS A 232 24.06 -9.69 16.23
C LYS A 232 23.89 -9.28 14.77
N VAL A 233 23.27 -8.15 14.54
CA VAL A 233 23.14 -7.48 13.24
C VAL A 233 23.54 -6.02 13.39
N ARG A 234 23.85 -5.38 12.27
CA ARG A 234 24.14 -3.94 12.22
C ARG A 234 23.32 -3.33 11.09
N GLU A 235 22.87 -2.11 11.33
CA GLU A 235 22.23 -1.31 10.28
C GLU A 235 23.25 -0.97 9.20
N MET A 236 22.76 -0.79 7.99
CA MET A 236 23.55 -0.31 6.87
C MET A 236 23.95 1.14 7.09
N GLY A 237 25.14 1.50 6.64
CA GLY A 237 25.62 2.90 6.71
C GLY A 237 24.88 3.78 5.69
N ASP A 238 24.60 5.04 6.07
CA ASP A 238 23.83 6.02 5.30
C ASP A 238 24.31 6.24 3.86
N GLU A 239 25.64 6.15 3.63
CA GLU A 239 26.21 6.36 2.29
C GLU A 239 25.79 5.25 1.32
N LEU A 240 25.88 3.97 1.76
CA LEU A 240 25.47 2.84 0.94
C LEU A 240 23.95 2.83 0.76
N TYR A 241 23.22 3.12 1.83
CA TYR A 241 21.77 3.26 1.78
C TYR A 241 21.31 4.26 0.72
N ARG A 242 21.90 5.47 0.70
CA ARG A 242 21.61 6.48 -0.33
C ARG A 242 21.97 6.01 -1.74
N LYS A 243 23.11 5.32 -1.91
CA LYS A 243 23.50 4.76 -3.21
C LYS A 243 22.48 3.72 -3.69
N MET A 244 22.00 2.84 -2.81
CA MET A 244 20.96 1.86 -3.16
C MET A 244 19.66 2.52 -3.61
N TYR A 245 19.23 3.55 -2.89
CA TYR A 245 18.05 4.31 -3.28
C TYR A 245 18.23 5.06 -4.60
N ASP A 246 19.41 5.65 -4.83
CA ASP A 246 19.73 6.30 -6.10
C ASP A 246 19.69 5.33 -7.28
N VAL A 247 20.27 4.15 -7.13
CA VAL A 247 20.25 3.10 -8.15
C VAL A 247 18.81 2.64 -8.41
N LEU A 248 17.99 2.45 -7.36
CA LEU A 248 16.58 2.10 -7.49
C LEU A 248 15.84 3.11 -8.38
N VAL A 249 15.90 4.40 -8.03
CA VAL A 249 15.18 5.47 -8.75
C VAL A 249 15.67 5.57 -10.20
N ASP A 250 16.99 5.48 -10.43
CA ASP A 250 17.56 5.60 -11.78
C ASP A 250 17.26 4.38 -12.66
N ARG A 251 17.33 3.17 -12.11
CA ARG A 251 17.05 1.93 -12.84
C ARG A 251 15.56 1.81 -13.20
N LEU A 252 14.67 2.01 -12.23
CA LEU A 252 13.23 1.96 -12.48
C LEU A 252 12.77 3.09 -13.40
N GLY A 253 13.27 4.32 -13.20
CA GLY A 253 12.99 5.44 -14.09
C GLY A 253 13.45 5.17 -15.53
N SER A 254 14.64 4.58 -15.72
CA SER A 254 15.15 4.20 -17.04
C SER A 254 14.37 3.05 -17.69
N ALA A 255 13.72 2.22 -16.89
CA ALA A 255 12.85 1.12 -17.33
C ALA A 255 11.39 1.55 -17.58
N GLY A 256 11.08 2.86 -17.49
CA GLY A 256 9.74 3.39 -17.78
C GLY A 256 8.77 3.33 -16.62
N TYR A 257 9.26 3.35 -15.39
CA TYR A 257 8.43 3.50 -14.19
C TYR A 257 8.39 4.96 -13.73
N GLU A 258 7.21 5.40 -13.35
CA GLU A 258 6.99 6.66 -12.68
C GLU A 258 7.23 6.49 -11.17
N HIS A 259 8.15 7.26 -10.61
CA HIS A 259 8.34 7.40 -9.17
C HIS A 259 7.33 8.43 -8.66
N TYR A 260 6.21 7.98 -8.07
CA TYR A 260 5.09 8.84 -7.71
C TYR A 260 4.94 9.09 -6.20
N GLU A 261 5.60 8.26 -5.39
CA GLU A 261 5.71 8.42 -3.94
C GLU A 261 7.05 7.83 -3.49
N ILE A 262 7.56 8.20 -2.34
CA ILE A 262 8.92 7.88 -1.85
C ILE A 262 9.33 6.44 -2.10
N SER A 263 8.44 5.48 -1.86
CA SER A 263 8.70 4.04 -1.96
C SER A 263 8.00 3.37 -3.16
N ASN A 264 7.18 4.09 -3.93
CA ASN A 264 6.28 3.48 -4.91
C ASN A 264 6.54 3.93 -6.34
N PHE A 265 6.60 2.94 -7.22
CA PHE A 265 6.89 3.09 -8.65
C PHE A 265 5.81 2.38 -9.48
N ALA A 266 5.26 3.07 -10.45
CA ALA A 266 4.20 2.55 -11.32
C ALA A 266 4.64 2.59 -12.80
N ARG A 267 4.44 1.48 -13.53
CA ARG A 267 4.82 1.39 -14.93
C ARG A 267 3.98 2.35 -15.77
N LEU A 268 4.65 3.09 -16.64
CA LEU A 268 3.99 3.95 -17.63
C LEU A 268 3.47 3.10 -18.79
N THR A 269 2.26 3.37 -19.25
CA THR A 269 1.78 2.80 -20.51
C THR A 269 2.34 3.62 -21.66
N PRO A 270 2.87 3.00 -22.73
CA PRO A 270 3.19 3.72 -23.94
C PRO A 270 1.92 4.43 -24.44
N THR A 271 2.01 5.72 -24.77
CA THR A 271 0.92 6.40 -25.45
C THR A 271 0.80 5.84 -26.87
N LEU A 272 -0.42 5.59 -27.35
CA LEU A 272 -0.71 5.06 -28.69
C LEU A 272 -0.14 5.92 -29.85
N SER A 273 0.43 7.10 -29.54
CA SER A 273 1.18 7.94 -30.47
C SER A 273 2.59 7.45 -30.76
N ASP A 274 3.11 6.45 -30.03
CA ASP A 274 4.48 5.95 -30.20
C ASP A 274 4.58 4.73 -31.15
N GLU A 275 3.50 4.37 -31.84
CA GLU A 275 3.51 3.34 -32.90
C GLU A 275 4.17 3.84 -34.23
N SER A 276 5.18 4.69 -34.13
CA SER A 276 6.07 4.93 -35.28
C SER A 276 7.20 3.89 -35.29
N PRO A 277 7.37 3.10 -36.35
CA PRO A 277 8.29 1.95 -36.40
C PRO A 277 9.79 2.30 -36.34
N ALA A 278 10.16 3.52 -35.98
CA ALA A 278 11.54 4.02 -36.15
C ALA A 278 12.18 4.61 -34.87
N LEU A 279 11.52 4.64 -33.73
CA LEU A 279 12.14 5.20 -32.52
C LEU A 279 12.69 4.09 -31.61
N LYS A 280 13.94 3.69 -31.88
CA LYS A 280 14.83 3.17 -30.83
C LYS A 280 15.03 4.32 -29.84
N VAL A 281 14.22 4.38 -28.79
CA VAL A 281 14.32 5.39 -27.74
C VAL A 281 15.65 5.21 -27.04
N GLN A 282 16.55 6.18 -27.18
CA GLN A 282 17.79 6.19 -26.41
C GLN A 282 17.48 6.51 -24.95
N PRO A 283 18.16 5.89 -23.97
CA PRO A 283 17.91 6.08 -22.53
C PRO A 283 17.94 7.53 -22.06
N SER A 284 18.68 8.41 -22.77
CA SER A 284 18.76 9.85 -22.48
C SER A 284 17.47 10.62 -22.75
N ASN A 285 16.61 10.14 -23.66
CA ASN A 285 15.35 10.80 -24.01
C ASN A 285 14.19 10.39 -23.10
N LEU A 286 14.27 9.22 -22.47
CA LEU A 286 13.24 8.74 -21.55
C LEU A 286 13.16 9.60 -20.29
N LYS A 287 14.32 10.01 -19.73
CA LYS A 287 14.39 10.88 -18.54
C LYS A 287 13.69 12.24 -18.75
N PHE A 288 13.75 12.77 -19.96
CA PHE A 288 13.09 14.05 -20.30
C PHE A 288 11.58 13.90 -20.52
N GLN A 289 11.13 12.76 -21.02
CA GLN A 289 9.70 12.49 -21.24
C GLN A 289 8.96 12.21 -19.93
N ILE A 290 9.59 11.53 -18.96
CA ILE A 290 8.99 11.20 -17.66
C ILE A 290 8.69 12.47 -16.85
N SER A 291 9.55 13.51 -16.93
CA SER A 291 9.35 14.78 -16.22
C SER A 291 8.16 15.61 -16.74
N ASN A 292 7.68 15.34 -17.97
CA ASN A 292 6.63 16.10 -18.65
C ASN A 292 5.29 15.33 -18.79
N LEU A 293 5.15 14.16 -18.16
CA LEU A 293 3.91 13.39 -18.23
C LEU A 293 2.77 14.13 -17.52
N LYS A 294 1.78 14.53 -18.33
CA LYS A 294 0.56 15.19 -17.85
C LYS A 294 -0.47 14.21 -17.26
N VAL A 295 -0.30 12.90 -17.49
CA VAL A 295 -1.25 11.87 -17.06
C VAL A 295 -0.55 10.88 -16.11
N PRO A 296 -1.06 10.71 -14.89
CA PRO A 296 -0.52 9.70 -13.95
C PRO A 296 -0.59 8.28 -14.52
N SER A 297 0.34 7.41 -14.13
CA SER A 297 0.27 5.99 -14.49
C SER A 297 -1.05 5.37 -14.02
N PRO A 298 -1.71 4.54 -14.87
CA PRO A 298 -2.92 3.83 -14.46
C PRO A 298 -2.65 2.71 -13.44
N PHE A 299 -1.37 2.39 -13.19
CA PHE A 299 -0.95 1.34 -12.25
C PHE A 299 -0.53 1.88 -10.87
N ARG A 300 -0.63 3.20 -10.62
CA ARG A 300 -0.53 3.71 -9.26
C ARG A 300 -1.57 3.02 -8.37
N SER A 301 -1.20 2.63 -7.15
CA SER A 301 -2.18 2.14 -6.18
C SER A 301 -3.17 3.25 -5.83
N ARG A 302 -4.43 3.09 -6.21
CA ARG A 302 -5.47 4.10 -5.91
C ARG A 302 -5.73 4.16 -4.41
N HIS A 303 -5.76 3.00 -3.76
CA HIS A 303 -6.00 2.93 -2.34
C HIS A 303 -4.90 3.64 -1.54
N ASN A 304 -3.61 3.32 -1.81
CA ASN A 304 -2.49 3.97 -1.12
C ASN A 304 -2.42 5.47 -1.47
N SER A 305 -2.70 5.84 -2.73
CA SER A 305 -2.72 7.24 -3.16
C SER A 305 -3.81 8.04 -2.43
N SER A 306 -4.94 7.42 -2.05
CA SER A 306 -6.00 8.11 -1.32
C SER A 306 -5.54 8.61 0.04
N TYR A 307 -4.69 7.87 0.74
CA TYR A 307 -4.11 8.31 2.01
C TYR A 307 -3.26 9.58 1.88
N TRP A 308 -2.54 9.72 0.76
CA TRP A 308 -1.67 10.87 0.51
C TRP A 308 -2.40 12.13 0.01
N HIS A 309 -3.67 11.99 -0.40
CA HIS A 309 -4.47 13.04 -0.99
C HIS A 309 -5.69 13.43 -0.13
N ASP A 310 -5.65 13.16 1.15
CA ASP A 310 -6.71 13.52 2.10
C ASP A 310 -8.09 12.94 1.74
N VAL A 311 -8.12 11.76 1.12
CA VAL A 311 -9.37 11.06 0.76
C VAL A 311 -9.84 10.23 1.95
N PRO A 312 -11.10 10.34 2.38
CA PRO A 312 -11.65 9.52 3.44
C PRO A 312 -11.51 8.02 3.19
N TYR A 313 -11.36 7.25 4.27
CA TYR A 313 -11.36 5.79 4.20
C TYR A 313 -12.01 5.16 5.43
N ILE A 314 -12.58 3.98 5.21
CA ILE A 314 -13.23 3.17 6.23
C ILE A 314 -12.37 1.94 6.46
N GLY A 315 -11.93 1.73 7.71
CA GLY A 315 -11.20 0.54 8.12
C GLY A 315 -12.10 -0.44 8.85
N ILE A 316 -12.05 -1.70 8.43
CA ILE A 316 -12.82 -2.81 9.00
C ILE A 316 -11.85 -3.85 9.57
N GLY A 317 -12.16 -4.36 10.74
CA GLY A 317 -11.34 -5.38 11.42
C GLY A 317 -10.51 -4.82 12.58
N ALA A 318 -9.96 -5.74 13.38
CA ALA A 318 -9.11 -5.38 14.53
C ALA A 318 -7.89 -4.57 14.08
N ALA A 319 -7.53 -3.53 14.81
CA ALA A 319 -6.45 -2.58 14.51
C ALA A 319 -6.63 -1.77 13.20
N ALA A 320 -7.77 -1.86 12.52
CA ALA A 320 -8.03 -1.06 11.35
C ALA A 320 -8.30 0.40 11.72
N HIS A 321 -7.75 1.32 10.94
CA HIS A 321 -7.97 2.76 11.10
C HIS A 321 -9.00 3.25 10.08
N SER A 322 -9.74 4.28 10.45
CA SER A 322 -10.67 5.02 9.58
C SER A 322 -10.36 6.52 9.67
N TYR A 323 -10.64 7.24 8.58
CA TYR A 323 -10.47 8.68 8.50
C TYR A 323 -11.62 9.31 7.70
N GLY A 324 -12.21 10.36 8.20
CA GLY A 324 -13.26 11.12 7.53
C GLY A 324 -14.06 11.99 8.49
N ASN A 325 -14.79 12.94 7.95
CA ASN A 325 -15.65 13.84 8.72
C ASN A 325 -14.93 14.57 9.86
N GLY A 326 -13.64 14.93 9.66
CA GLY A 326 -12.83 15.62 10.66
C GLY A 326 -12.44 14.74 11.85
N LYS A 327 -12.48 13.43 11.70
CA LYS A 327 -12.10 12.47 12.74
C LYS A 327 -11.17 11.37 12.18
N ARG A 328 -10.36 10.83 13.06
CA ARG A 328 -9.66 9.56 12.88
C ARG A 328 -10.18 8.59 13.95
N SER A 329 -10.36 7.34 13.58
CA SER A 329 -10.70 6.28 14.54
C SER A 329 -9.88 5.03 14.26
N TRP A 330 -9.71 4.19 15.28
CA TRP A 330 -9.03 2.90 15.15
C TRP A 330 -9.68 1.86 16.03
N ASN A 331 -9.85 0.67 15.46
CA ASN A 331 -10.40 -0.47 16.18
C ASN A 331 -9.36 -1.05 17.15
N VAL A 332 -9.84 -1.69 18.20
CA VAL A 332 -9.00 -2.40 19.19
C VAL A 332 -8.08 -3.42 18.49
N ALA A 333 -6.79 -3.42 18.86
CA ALA A 333 -5.79 -4.36 18.33
C ALA A 333 -5.81 -5.71 19.09
N ASP A 334 -6.99 -6.32 19.19
CA ASP A 334 -7.22 -7.64 19.79
C ASP A 334 -8.39 -8.33 19.10
N ILE A 335 -8.14 -9.49 18.47
CA ILE A 335 -9.16 -10.24 17.71
C ILE A 335 -10.33 -10.66 18.59
N ARG A 336 -10.10 -11.08 19.82
CA ARG A 336 -11.16 -11.58 20.72
C ARG A 336 -12.03 -10.44 21.19
N ALA A 337 -11.40 -9.38 21.69
CA ALA A 337 -12.11 -8.18 22.13
C ALA A 337 -12.92 -7.57 20.97
N TYR A 338 -12.36 -7.56 19.75
CA TYR A 338 -13.06 -7.12 18.55
C TYR A 338 -14.30 -7.97 18.24
N ILE A 339 -14.16 -9.30 18.19
CA ILE A 339 -15.29 -10.23 17.92
C ILE A 339 -16.39 -10.07 18.97
N ASP A 340 -16.01 -10.01 20.25
CA ASP A 340 -16.97 -9.92 21.35
C ASP A 340 -17.75 -8.59 21.33
N ALA A 341 -17.07 -7.47 21.09
CA ALA A 341 -17.71 -6.16 20.97
C ALA A 341 -18.71 -6.08 19.80
N ILE A 342 -18.30 -6.56 18.62
CA ILE A 342 -19.18 -6.58 17.44
C ILE A 342 -20.40 -7.47 17.65
N ARG A 343 -20.24 -8.62 18.32
CA ARG A 343 -21.37 -9.51 18.68
C ARG A 343 -22.36 -8.80 19.62
N GLU A 344 -21.90 -7.90 20.47
CA GLU A 344 -22.71 -7.04 21.33
C GLU A 344 -23.28 -5.81 20.56
N ARG A 345 -23.14 -5.73 19.24
CA ARG A 345 -23.52 -4.59 18.40
C ARG A 345 -22.86 -3.26 18.82
N ARG A 346 -21.63 -3.31 19.26
CA ARG A 346 -20.83 -2.16 19.68
C ARG A 346 -19.56 -2.07 18.84
N LEU A 347 -19.30 -0.89 18.26
CA LEU A 347 -18.03 -0.63 17.56
C LEU A 347 -16.88 -0.53 18.58
N PRO A 348 -15.85 -1.39 18.47
CA PRO A 348 -14.71 -1.39 19.40
C PRO A 348 -13.62 -0.39 18.98
N CYS A 349 -13.99 0.87 18.78
CA CYS A 349 -13.06 1.88 18.28
C CYS A 349 -12.85 3.02 19.28
N GLU A 350 -11.66 3.61 19.21
CA GLU A 350 -11.33 4.91 19.80
C GLU A 350 -11.37 5.95 18.69
N GLU A 351 -11.66 7.21 19.05
CA GLU A 351 -11.77 8.31 18.10
C GLU A 351 -10.89 9.50 18.54
N GLU A 352 -10.35 10.20 17.56
CA GLU A 352 -9.64 11.45 17.68
C GLU A 352 -10.30 12.49 16.77
N VAL A 353 -10.58 13.66 17.30
CA VAL A 353 -11.04 14.80 16.49
C VAL A 353 -9.82 15.50 15.89
N ILE A 354 -9.83 15.67 14.59
CA ILE A 354 -8.74 16.32 13.85
C ILE A 354 -9.02 17.81 13.79
N ASP A 355 -8.29 18.57 14.57
CA ASP A 355 -8.32 20.02 14.51
C ASP A 355 -7.52 20.58 13.31
N ALA A 356 -7.53 21.89 13.15
CA ALA A 356 -6.87 22.53 12.01
C ALA A 356 -5.34 22.38 12.02
N ASP A 357 -4.71 22.34 13.19
CA ASP A 357 -3.26 22.16 13.33
C ASP A 357 -2.88 20.71 13.02
N THR A 358 -3.63 19.75 13.53
CA THR A 358 -3.47 18.31 13.21
C THR A 358 -3.66 18.06 11.72
N HIS A 359 -4.70 18.62 11.09
CA HIS A 359 -4.94 18.48 9.66
C HIS A 359 -3.81 19.09 8.81
N TYR A 360 -3.28 20.25 9.23
CA TYR A 360 -2.10 20.83 8.59
C TYR A 360 -0.88 19.90 8.69
N ASN A 361 -0.62 19.33 9.87
CA ASN A 361 0.50 18.40 10.07
C ASN A 361 0.35 17.13 9.23
N ASP A 362 -0.86 16.57 9.18
CA ASP A 362 -1.18 15.42 8.30
C ASP A 362 -0.92 15.77 6.83
N THR A 363 -1.33 16.97 6.38
CA THR A 363 -1.07 17.45 5.02
C THR A 363 0.43 17.53 4.72
N VAL A 364 1.23 18.05 5.66
CA VAL A 364 2.69 18.11 5.50
C VAL A 364 3.28 16.70 5.36
N MET A 365 2.89 15.78 6.26
CA MET A 365 3.41 14.40 6.27
C MET A 365 3.02 13.62 5.02
N THR A 366 1.79 13.76 4.56
CA THR A 366 1.27 12.93 3.47
C THR A 366 1.64 13.50 2.09
N ALA A 367 1.40 14.81 1.86
CA ALA A 367 1.61 15.39 0.54
C ALA A 367 3.09 15.47 0.14
N LEU A 368 4.02 15.76 1.06
CA LEU A 368 5.45 15.80 0.75
C LEU A 368 6.03 14.42 0.38
N ARG A 369 5.38 13.33 0.75
CA ARG A 369 5.79 11.99 0.30
C ARG A 369 5.55 11.77 -1.18
N THR A 370 4.64 12.54 -1.77
CA THR A 370 4.23 12.37 -3.15
C THR A 370 5.02 13.24 -4.13
N ARG A 371 5.05 12.82 -5.38
CA ARG A 371 5.60 13.60 -6.48
C ARG A 371 4.88 14.96 -6.63
N GLU A 372 3.58 14.99 -6.34
CA GLU A 372 2.73 16.17 -6.46
C GLU A 372 3.07 17.23 -5.41
N GLY A 373 3.55 16.84 -4.23
CA GLY A 373 3.86 17.76 -3.15
C GLY A 373 2.65 18.50 -2.57
N ILE A 374 2.90 19.47 -1.70
CA ILE A 374 1.86 20.27 -1.06
C ILE A 374 1.36 21.33 -2.04
N GLU A 375 0.06 21.36 -2.28
CA GLU A 375 -0.60 22.44 -3.05
C GLU A 375 -0.85 23.64 -2.17
N LEU A 376 -0.09 24.72 -2.37
CA LEU A 376 -0.11 25.91 -1.52
C LEU A 376 -1.45 26.66 -1.54
N SER A 377 -2.23 26.50 -2.61
CA SER A 377 -3.56 27.15 -2.74
C SER A 377 -4.63 26.51 -1.85
N LEU A 378 -4.45 25.24 -1.43
CA LEU A 378 -5.38 24.54 -0.53
C LEU A 378 -5.17 24.91 0.93
N LEU A 379 -4.01 25.48 1.28
CA LEU A 379 -3.74 25.94 2.64
C LEU A 379 -4.37 27.32 2.88
N SER A 380 -4.86 27.56 4.11
CA SER A 380 -5.23 28.89 4.54
C SER A 380 -4.07 29.88 4.43
N ALA A 381 -4.33 31.17 4.37
CA ALA A 381 -3.27 32.17 4.27
C ALA A 381 -2.28 32.09 5.45
N GLU A 382 -2.77 31.75 6.65
CA GLU A 382 -1.97 31.57 7.85
C GLU A 382 -1.01 30.36 7.70
N TYR A 383 -1.54 29.16 7.42
CA TYR A 383 -0.72 27.95 7.30
C TYR A 383 0.24 28.02 6.10
N ARG A 384 -0.17 28.65 5.01
CA ARG A 384 0.73 28.87 3.87
C ARG A 384 1.90 29.80 4.26
N SER A 385 1.63 30.88 4.98
CA SER A 385 2.68 31.81 5.45
C SER A 385 3.61 31.10 6.43
N TYR A 386 3.07 30.32 7.36
CA TYR A 386 3.82 29.53 8.33
C TYR A 386 4.74 28.51 7.62
N LEU A 387 4.17 27.67 6.73
CA LEU A 387 4.90 26.68 5.96
C LEU A 387 6.05 27.31 5.16
N MET A 388 5.74 28.38 4.41
CA MET A 388 6.74 29.02 3.55
C MET A 388 7.86 29.69 4.35
N HIS A 389 7.57 30.21 5.54
CA HIS A 389 8.59 30.74 6.45
C HIS A 389 9.57 29.63 6.89
N LEU A 390 9.05 28.47 7.32
CA LEU A 390 9.86 27.35 7.75
C LEU A 390 10.58 26.65 6.58
N ALA A 391 10.03 26.69 5.38
CA ALA A 391 10.62 26.08 4.19
C ALA A 391 11.88 26.83 3.65
N VAL A 392 12.08 28.11 4.03
CA VAL A 392 13.19 28.95 3.51
C VAL A 392 14.57 28.28 3.62
N PRO A 393 14.99 27.70 4.76
CA PRO A 393 16.29 27.03 4.86
C PRO A 393 16.42 25.86 3.89
N PHE A 394 15.39 25.05 3.75
CA PHE A 394 15.37 23.86 2.89
C PHE A 394 15.36 24.20 1.40
N LEU A 395 14.65 25.29 1.02
CA LEU A 395 14.68 25.84 -0.34
C LEU A 395 16.09 26.33 -0.70
N ARG A 396 16.76 27.04 0.21
CA ARG A 396 18.14 27.52 0.00
C ARG A 396 19.15 26.38 -0.12
N GLN A 397 18.94 25.27 0.60
CA GLN A 397 19.78 24.08 0.53
C GLN A 397 19.46 23.19 -0.67
N GLY A 398 18.39 23.49 -1.41
CA GLY A 398 17.91 22.68 -2.53
C GLY A 398 17.35 21.32 -2.10
N LEU A 399 16.84 21.22 -0.87
CA LEU A 399 16.14 20.04 -0.34
C LEU A 399 14.64 20.08 -0.68
N LEU A 400 14.08 21.29 -0.71
CA LEU A 400 12.74 21.56 -1.22
C LEU A 400 12.84 22.40 -2.51
N LYS A 401 11.81 22.35 -3.31
CA LYS A 401 11.58 23.28 -4.43
C LYS A 401 10.12 23.72 -4.46
N GLU A 402 9.89 24.96 -4.84
CA GLU A 402 8.57 25.47 -5.20
C GLU A 402 8.45 25.50 -6.72
N ASP A 403 7.39 24.90 -7.25
CA ASP A 403 7.11 24.86 -8.69
C ASP A 403 5.60 24.80 -8.91
N GLY A 404 5.07 25.66 -9.79
CA GLY A 404 3.66 25.66 -10.15
C GLY A 404 2.69 25.85 -8.97
N GLY A 405 3.08 26.57 -7.92
CA GLY A 405 2.27 26.77 -6.70
C GLY A 405 2.24 25.57 -5.76
N ARG A 406 3.19 24.66 -5.92
CA ARG A 406 3.37 23.46 -5.10
C ARG A 406 4.75 23.41 -4.48
N LEU A 407 4.83 22.89 -3.27
CA LEU A 407 6.07 22.66 -2.54
C LEU A 407 6.41 21.17 -2.58
N HIS A 408 7.59 20.82 -3.12
CA HIS A 408 8.02 19.45 -3.34
C HIS A 408 9.34 19.14 -2.64
N LEU A 409 9.53 17.89 -2.24
CA LEU A 409 10.87 17.36 -1.98
C LEU A 409 11.67 17.27 -3.28
N THR A 410 12.94 17.66 -3.24
CA THR A 410 13.90 17.30 -4.28
C THR A 410 14.43 15.90 -4.02
N ARG A 411 15.17 15.29 -4.98
CA ARG A 411 15.84 14.02 -4.75
C ARG A 411 16.75 14.04 -3.51
N LYS A 412 17.45 15.17 -3.26
CA LYS A 412 18.26 15.35 -2.04
C LYS A 412 17.40 15.46 -0.78
N GLY A 413 16.22 16.07 -0.88
CA GLY A 413 15.30 16.21 0.22
C GLY A 413 14.67 14.89 0.66
N ILE A 414 14.46 13.95 -0.27
CA ILE A 414 13.91 12.63 0.04
C ILE A 414 14.77 11.88 1.07
N TYR A 415 16.09 12.00 1.02
CA TYR A 415 16.97 11.31 1.99
C TYR A 415 16.85 11.78 3.44
N VAL A 416 16.29 12.95 3.66
CA VAL A 416 16.08 13.57 4.96
C VAL A 416 14.62 14.02 5.12
N SER A 417 13.72 13.36 4.40
CA SER A 417 12.30 13.73 4.34
C SER A 417 11.62 13.81 5.69
N ASP A 418 11.89 12.85 6.57
CA ASP A 418 11.26 12.79 7.90
C ASP A 418 11.68 13.98 8.75
N SER A 419 12.97 14.37 8.70
CA SER A 419 13.47 15.56 9.40
C SER A 419 12.85 16.85 8.83
N ILE A 420 12.75 16.95 7.49
CA ILE A 420 12.11 18.11 6.85
C ILE A 420 10.63 18.19 7.26
N MET A 421 9.90 17.09 7.14
CA MET A 421 8.48 17.06 7.50
C MET A 421 8.27 17.44 8.97
N SER A 422 9.06 16.86 9.88
CA SER A 422 9.00 17.16 11.31
C SER A 422 9.24 18.66 11.62
N GLU A 423 10.21 19.30 10.94
CA GLU A 423 10.49 20.72 11.15
C GLU A 423 9.45 21.66 10.51
N LEU A 424 8.67 21.19 9.54
CA LEU A 424 7.60 21.95 8.91
C LEU A 424 6.26 21.85 9.65
N MET A 425 6.12 20.90 10.58
CA MET A 425 4.92 20.74 11.39
C MET A 425 4.72 21.89 12.38
N LYS A 426 3.47 22.09 12.76
CA LYS A 426 3.08 23.02 13.81
C LYS A 426 3.01 22.27 15.15
N VAL A 427 3.78 22.74 16.13
CA VAL A 427 3.85 22.20 17.50
C VAL A 427 3.10 23.10 18.46
#